data_c98cc309e770588db0b439a76de9baeb
#
_entry.id   c98cc309e770588db0b439a76de9baeb
#
_cell.length_a   1.000
_cell.length_b   1.000
_cell.length_c   1.000
_cell.angle_alpha   90.00
_cell.angle_beta   90.00
_cell.angle_gamma   90.00
#
_symmetry.space_group_name_H-M   'P 1'
#
loop_
_entity.id
_entity.type
_entity.pdbx_description
1 polymer ?
#
loop_
_entity_poly.entity_id
_entity_poly.type
_entity_poly.pdbx_seq_one_letter_code
_entity_poly.pdbx_strand_id
1 'polypeptide(L)'
;MSELLLDGQTYDYLWLTDRSHPKAQQILRRYHGCTERPCCQCLTDTRNRQLVIKSRGPRYYLARKAETSHHHAEWCLLYEPPETGGPSAKQKPAIQYEGDTVNVKLQTRLTRANSTTKQTDNKPVAEDKPNLPRSKAPSLKPGRASTGLLGLGHALIQKAQLNVWQPQQSERPFAASTRALAKAAQTVTLEKQQPVAERLVITLRERNLEHSQVINLAALQTRTANPQQAAIVVGEIMECRNATKVEGSLGLKLKLLNVPLWLPPPVARKATNSFGQLFDEIGKPDRRILAITTVFHNKTSFVVSDIGLIRTNRQFIPIDSSYELQVADKLIAERRAFSKPLKLDGELRYLPDFLLHDCQVPWVMEVFGITNDDKYQAHKLEKLQYYRDHGIPCWQWEPAVDKVISGFPVKT
;
A
#
# COMPACT_ATOMS: atom_id res chain seq x y z
N MET A 1 1.96 -11.20 22.93
CA MET A 1 3.33 -11.64 22.53
C MET A 1 3.21 -12.32 21.18
N SER A 2 4.10 -12.04 20.24
CA SER A 2 4.02 -12.66 18.91
C SER A 2 4.71 -14.02 18.95
N GLU A 3 3.94 -15.07 18.72
CA GLU A 3 4.43 -16.44 18.68
C GLU A 3 4.76 -16.86 17.23
N LEU A 4 5.78 -17.67 17.08
CA LEU A 4 6.24 -18.24 15.82
C LEU A 4 6.14 -19.77 15.87
N LEU A 5 5.49 -20.37 14.91
CA LEU A 5 5.50 -21.82 14.71
C LEU A 5 6.64 -22.18 13.75
N LEU A 6 7.52 -23.09 14.14
CA LEU A 6 8.60 -23.64 13.33
C LEU A 6 8.74 -25.12 13.64
N ASP A 7 8.58 -25.97 12.64
CA ASP A 7 8.70 -27.43 12.75
C ASP A 7 7.86 -28.00 13.90
N GLY A 8 6.58 -27.58 13.99
CA GLY A 8 5.64 -28.03 15.01
C GLY A 8 5.87 -27.46 16.43
N GLN A 9 6.91 -26.66 16.63
CA GLN A 9 7.21 -26.04 17.93
C GLN A 9 6.92 -24.54 17.90
N THR A 10 6.36 -24.02 19.00
CA THR A 10 6.06 -22.60 19.18
C THR A 10 7.19 -21.92 19.93
N TYR A 11 7.63 -20.77 19.40
CA TYR A 11 8.68 -19.92 19.96
C TYR A 11 8.16 -18.52 20.16
N ASP A 12 8.57 -17.86 21.24
CA ASP A 12 8.38 -16.42 21.39
C ASP A 12 9.22 -15.67 20.35
N TYR A 13 8.64 -14.69 19.68
CA TYR A 13 9.30 -13.92 18.62
C TYR A 13 10.54 -13.19 19.13
N LEU A 14 10.44 -12.50 20.27
CA LEU A 14 11.55 -11.73 20.83
C LEU A 14 12.70 -12.62 21.24
N TRP A 15 12.38 -13.79 21.84
CA TRP A 15 13.39 -14.77 22.20
C TRP A 15 14.08 -15.36 20.97
N LEU A 16 13.34 -15.75 19.94
CA LEU A 16 13.93 -16.35 18.73
C LEU A 16 14.74 -15.33 17.91
N THR A 17 14.42 -14.05 18.01
CA THR A 17 15.14 -12.97 17.34
C THR A 17 16.28 -12.38 18.15
N ASP A 18 16.48 -12.81 19.39
CA ASP A 18 17.61 -12.39 20.21
C ASP A 18 18.93 -12.90 19.61
N ARG A 19 19.68 -11.96 19.05
CA ARG A 19 20.95 -12.24 18.36
C ARG A 19 22.07 -12.63 19.32
N SER A 20 21.91 -12.38 20.61
CA SER A 20 22.88 -12.74 21.66
C SER A 20 22.62 -14.12 22.24
N HIS A 21 21.43 -14.69 22.04
CA HIS A 21 21.03 -15.95 22.65
C HIS A 21 21.54 -17.18 21.85
N PRO A 22 22.48 -17.99 22.40
CA PRO A 22 23.15 -19.09 21.65
C PRO A 22 22.17 -20.13 21.10
N LYS A 23 21.15 -20.53 21.89
CA LYS A 23 20.17 -21.54 21.48
C LYS A 23 19.28 -21.02 20.35
N ALA A 24 18.86 -19.74 20.40
CA ALA A 24 18.07 -19.12 19.33
C ALA A 24 18.87 -19.09 18.02
N GLN A 25 20.16 -18.72 18.08
CA GLN A 25 21.05 -18.72 16.92
C GLN A 25 21.28 -20.14 16.36
N GLN A 26 21.36 -21.14 17.21
CA GLN A 26 21.48 -22.53 16.79
C GLN A 26 20.23 -23.01 16.04
N ILE A 27 19.05 -22.67 16.52
CA ILE A 27 17.77 -22.98 15.85
C ILE A 27 17.70 -22.29 14.49
N LEU A 28 17.95 -20.98 14.44
CA LEU A 28 17.91 -20.23 13.17
C LEU A 28 18.93 -20.76 12.17
N ARG A 29 20.13 -21.16 12.62
CA ARG A 29 21.15 -21.78 11.78
C ARG A 29 20.67 -23.09 11.19
N ARG A 30 20.04 -23.95 12.01
CA ARG A 30 19.53 -25.27 11.60
C ARG A 30 18.51 -25.16 10.45
N TYR A 31 17.62 -24.19 10.53
CA TYR A 31 16.54 -24.01 9.53
C TYR A 31 16.87 -23.00 8.43
N HIS A 32 18.08 -22.42 8.43
CA HIS A 32 18.50 -21.51 7.35
C HIS A 32 18.66 -22.28 6.03
N GLY A 33 17.94 -21.83 5.00
CA GLY A 33 17.94 -22.47 3.68
C GLY A 33 17.02 -23.69 3.56
N CYS A 34 16.35 -24.12 4.64
CA CYS A 34 15.37 -25.20 4.59
C CYS A 34 14.03 -24.76 3.96
N THR A 35 13.22 -25.73 3.54
CA THR A 35 11.84 -25.51 3.08
C THR A 35 10.94 -25.11 4.23
N GLU A 36 11.18 -25.66 5.42
CA GLU A 36 10.51 -25.28 6.66
C GLU A 36 10.85 -23.83 7.04
N ARG A 37 9.81 -23.05 7.30
CA ARG A 37 9.96 -21.62 7.61
C ARG A 37 9.17 -21.24 8.85
N PRO A 38 9.72 -20.35 9.71
CA PRO A 38 8.97 -19.83 10.83
C PRO A 38 7.70 -19.12 10.32
N CYS A 39 6.56 -19.45 10.93
CA CYS A 39 5.27 -18.85 10.58
C CYS A 39 4.70 -18.10 11.79
N CYS A 40 4.37 -16.83 11.60
CA CYS A 40 3.78 -16.03 12.66
C CYS A 40 2.35 -16.47 12.96
N GLN A 41 2.05 -16.67 14.25
CA GLN A 41 0.75 -17.12 14.77
C GLN A 41 -0.15 -15.96 15.20
N CYS A 42 0.08 -14.75 14.70
CA CYS A 42 -0.74 -13.58 15.08
C CYS A 42 -2.20 -13.64 14.60
N LEU A 43 -2.52 -14.46 13.61
CA LEU A 43 -3.87 -14.78 13.14
C LEU A 43 -4.00 -16.28 12.94
N THR A 44 -5.22 -16.80 12.89
CA THR A 44 -5.49 -18.24 12.70
C THR A 44 -5.17 -18.72 11.28
N ASP A 45 -5.35 -17.88 10.26
CA ASP A 45 -4.93 -18.20 8.89
C ASP A 45 -3.41 -18.02 8.74
N THR A 46 -2.68 -19.13 8.54
CA THR A 46 -1.22 -19.14 8.43
C THR A 46 -0.67 -18.76 7.06
N ARG A 47 -1.54 -18.57 6.05
CA ARG A 47 -1.13 -18.20 4.69
C ARG A 47 -0.47 -16.82 4.68
N ASN A 48 0.65 -16.73 3.96
CA ASN A 48 1.42 -15.48 3.75
C ASN A 48 2.10 -14.86 4.99
N ARG A 49 2.15 -15.55 6.15
CA ARG A 49 2.86 -15.06 7.35
C ARG A 49 4.17 -15.78 7.63
N GLN A 50 4.70 -16.48 6.64
CA GLN A 50 5.99 -17.11 6.72
C GLN A 50 7.11 -16.08 6.76
N LEU A 51 8.07 -16.30 7.63
CA LEU A 51 9.31 -15.52 7.75
C LEU A 51 10.45 -16.22 7.00
N VAL A 52 11.45 -15.44 6.65
CA VAL A 52 12.68 -15.95 6.02
C VAL A 52 13.83 -15.83 7.01
N ILE A 53 14.57 -16.90 7.21
CA ILE A 53 15.81 -16.86 7.98
C ILE A 53 16.91 -16.36 7.04
N LYS A 54 17.54 -15.25 7.39
CA LYS A 54 18.67 -14.67 6.67
C LYS A 54 19.93 -14.72 7.54
N SER A 55 21.10 -14.72 6.89
CA SER A 55 22.39 -14.65 7.57
C SER A 55 23.11 -13.33 7.26
N ARG A 56 23.87 -12.84 8.23
CA ARG A 56 24.79 -11.70 8.05
C ARG A 56 26.06 -11.99 8.84
N GLY A 57 27.09 -12.42 8.12
CA GLY A 57 28.30 -13.00 8.75
C GLY A 57 27.93 -14.26 9.55
N PRO A 58 28.40 -14.41 10.78
CA PRO A 58 28.15 -15.63 11.57
C PRO A 58 26.76 -15.65 12.25
N ARG A 59 25.93 -14.59 12.08
CA ARG A 59 24.64 -14.44 12.78
C ARG A 59 23.46 -14.65 11.86
N TYR A 60 22.41 -15.26 12.40
CA TYR A 60 21.14 -15.51 11.73
C TYR A 60 20.06 -14.61 12.31
N TYR A 61 19.11 -14.18 11.47
CA TYR A 61 17.99 -13.35 11.88
C TYR A 61 16.76 -13.64 11.04
N LEU A 62 15.60 -13.35 11.61
CA LEU A 62 14.33 -13.47 10.92
C LEU A 62 14.04 -12.18 10.12
N ALA A 63 13.54 -12.37 8.92
CA ALA A 63 13.05 -11.31 8.09
C ALA A 63 11.66 -11.68 7.57
N ARG A 64 10.79 -10.69 7.45
CA ARG A 64 9.51 -10.87 6.76
C ARG A 64 9.77 -11.23 5.30
N LYS A 65 8.89 -12.04 4.74
CA LYS A 65 8.82 -12.20 3.28
C LYS A 65 8.36 -10.86 2.69
N ALA A 66 8.92 -10.46 1.55
CA ALA A 66 8.53 -9.22 0.89
C ALA A 66 7.00 -9.17 0.72
N GLU A 67 6.41 -8.02 1.03
CA GLU A 67 4.98 -7.71 0.84
C GLU A 67 4.00 -8.56 1.67
N THR A 68 4.44 -9.15 2.77
CA THR A 68 3.57 -9.92 3.66
C THR A 68 3.29 -9.22 5.00
N SER A 69 3.82 -8.03 5.23
CA SER A 69 3.65 -7.29 6.49
C SER A 69 2.19 -7.02 6.83
N HIS A 70 1.38 -6.68 5.84
CA HIS A 70 -0.06 -6.41 5.99
C HIS A 70 -0.92 -7.67 6.20
N HIS A 71 -0.34 -8.87 6.05
CA HIS A 71 -1.01 -10.12 6.38
C HIS A 71 -0.88 -10.49 7.86
N HIS A 72 -0.10 -9.75 8.62
CA HIS A 72 -0.04 -9.89 10.06
C HIS A 72 -1.16 -9.09 10.71
N ALA A 73 -1.56 -9.46 11.93
CA ALA A 73 -2.48 -8.65 12.71
C ALA A 73 -1.86 -7.29 13.04
N GLU A 74 -2.65 -6.22 13.07
CA GLU A 74 -2.17 -4.86 13.30
C GLU A 74 -1.36 -4.69 14.61
N TRP A 75 -1.67 -5.48 15.64
CA TRP A 75 -0.93 -5.52 16.90
C TRP A 75 0.36 -6.37 16.84
N CYS A 76 0.61 -7.10 15.76
CA CYS A 76 1.78 -7.95 15.62
C CYS A 76 3.04 -7.11 15.39
N LEU A 77 4.15 -7.48 16.05
CA LEU A 77 5.46 -6.83 15.85
C LEU A 77 5.96 -6.93 14.38
N LEU A 78 5.38 -7.85 13.61
CA LEU A 78 5.68 -8.05 12.20
C LEU A 78 4.69 -7.33 11.27
N TYR A 79 3.64 -6.72 11.83
CA TYR A 79 2.71 -5.92 11.05
C TYR A 79 3.39 -4.62 10.62
N GLU A 80 3.20 -4.29 9.39
CA GLU A 80 3.31 -2.94 8.87
C GLU A 80 2.07 -2.73 8.02
N PRO A 81 1.32 -1.65 8.22
CA PRO A 81 0.21 -1.34 7.34
C PRO A 81 0.72 -1.34 5.89
N PRO A 82 -0.12 -1.70 4.90
CA PRO A 82 0.30 -1.72 3.52
C PRO A 82 0.95 -0.37 3.18
N GLU A 83 2.27 -0.37 3.19
CA GLU A 83 3.18 0.75 2.86
C GLU A 83 3.04 2.08 3.65
N THR A 84 2.38 2.08 4.78
CA THR A 84 2.53 3.14 5.78
C THR A 84 3.55 2.71 6.82
N GLY A 85 4.81 2.65 6.43
CA GLY A 85 5.90 2.28 7.33
C GLY A 85 5.97 3.23 8.52
N GLY A 86 5.66 2.71 9.71
CA GLY A 86 5.92 3.43 10.96
C GLY A 86 7.43 3.67 11.09
N PRO A 87 7.89 4.86 11.48
CA PRO A 87 9.31 5.16 11.55
C PRO A 87 9.96 4.44 12.74
N SER A 88 11.00 3.68 12.47
CA SER A 88 12.07 3.56 13.47
C SER A 88 12.48 5.00 13.86
N ALA A 89 12.56 5.32 15.15
CA ALA A 89 12.75 6.67 15.70
C ALA A 89 13.98 7.46 15.21
N LYS A 90 14.68 6.98 14.17
CA LYS A 90 15.86 7.59 13.53
C LYS A 90 15.78 7.75 12.02
N GLN A 91 14.68 7.31 11.36
CA GLN A 91 14.54 7.48 9.91
C GLN A 91 13.47 8.53 9.59
N LYS A 92 13.77 9.44 8.67
CA LYS A 92 12.77 10.38 8.15
C LYS A 92 11.66 9.58 7.46
N PRO A 93 10.37 9.90 7.67
CA PRO A 93 9.26 9.18 7.07
C PRO A 93 9.33 9.22 5.54
N ALA A 94 8.79 8.18 4.90
CA ALA A 94 8.75 8.06 3.44
C ALA A 94 7.95 9.18 2.78
N ILE A 95 6.90 9.65 3.45
CA ILE A 95 6.04 10.75 3.04
C ILE A 95 6.23 11.88 4.05
N GLN A 96 6.63 13.06 3.58
CA GLN A 96 6.85 14.25 4.40
C GLN A 96 5.93 15.37 3.93
N TYR A 97 5.25 15.99 4.87
CA TYR A 97 4.37 17.13 4.65
C TYR A 97 5.11 18.41 5.04
N GLU A 98 5.32 19.30 4.09
CA GLU A 98 6.05 20.57 4.27
C GLU A 98 5.15 21.71 3.76
N GLY A 99 4.34 22.28 4.65
CA GLY A 99 3.31 23.24 4.27
C GLY A 99 2.33 22.65 3.26
N ASP A 100 2.22 23.27 2.10
CA ASP A 100 1.36 22.79 1.01
C ASP A 100 1.97 21.68 0.15
N THR A 101 3.23 21.33 0.34
CA THR A 101 3.94 20.36 -0.46
C THR A 101 4.03 19.02 0.28
N VAL A 102 3.84 17.92 -0.46
CA VAL A 102 4.01 16.56 0.05
C VAL A 102 5.15 15.90 -0.69
N ASN A 103 6.23 15.58 0.02
CA ASN A 103 7.39 14.94 -0.57
C ASN A 103 7.36 13.43 -0.32
N VAL A 104 7.34 12.64 -1.39
CA VAL A 104 7.21 11.18 -1.38
C VAL A 104 8.50 10.53 -1.89
N LYS A 105 9.07 9.63 -1.11
CA LYS A 105 10.17 8.77 -1.55
C LYS A 105 9.63 7.41 -1.97
N LEU A 106 9.61 7.14 -3.26
CA LEU A 106 9.16 5.87 -3.81
C LEU A 106 10.24 4.78 -3.69
N GLN A 107 9.80 3.54 -3.45
CA GLN A 107 10.61 2.33 -3.61
C GLN A 107 10.76 1.98 -5.09
N THR A 108 9.70 2.17 -5.86
CA THR A 108 9.61 1.82 -7.27
C THR A 108 10.48 2.75 -8.10
N ARG A 109 11.38 2.18 -8.89
CA ARG A 109 12.23 2.95 -9.82
C ARG A 109 11.42 3.41 -11.02
N LEU A 110 11.46 4.71 -11.30
CA LEU A 110 10.83 5.32 -12.47
C LEU A 110 11.76 5.35 -13.70
N THR A 111 12.96 4.82 -13.57
CA THR A 111 13.93 4.72 -14.67
C THR A 111 14.52 3.31 -14.74
N ARG A 112 14.67 2.78 -15.94
CA ARG A 112 15.44 1.55 -16.17
C ARG A 112 16.93 1.88 -16.16
N ALA A 113 17.75 1.04 -15.51
CA ALA A 113 19.18 1.12 -15.65
C ALA A 113 19.56 0.69 -17.08
N ASN A 114 20.47 1.41 -17.73
CA ASN A 114 21.06 0.92 -18.97
C ASN A 114 21.76 -0.40 -18.66
N SER A 115 21.32 -1.49 -19.26
CA SER A 115 22.10 -2.71 -19.32
C SER A 115 23.25 -2.49 -20.31
N THR A 116 24.28 -1.77 -19.89
CA THR A 116 25.60 -1.94 -20.49
C THR A 116 26.03 -3.33 -20.09
N THR A 117 25.87 -4.29 -20.97
CA THR A 117 26.59 -5.55 -20.98
C THR A 117 28.07 -5.18 -20.90
N LYS A 118 28.67 -5.32 -19.72
CA LYS A 118 30.12 -5.41 -19.63
C LYS A 118 30.45 -6.72 -20.34
N GLN A 119 30.84 -6.62 -21.62
CA GLN A 119 31.63 -7.66 -22.25
C GLN A 119 32.85 -7.83 -21.34
N THR A 120 32.93 -8.98 -20.74
CA THR A 120 34.15 -9.47 -20.09
C THR A 120 35.14 -9.72 -21.21
N ASP A 121 35.95 -8.73 -21.52
CA ASP A 121 37.18 -8.95 -22.26
C ASP A 121 38.07 -9.86 -21.39
N ASN A 122 38.26 -11.07 -21.90
CA ASN A 122 39.26 -12.00 -21.41
C ASN A 122 40.64 -11.37 -21.53
N LYS A 123 41.22 -10.97 -20.38
CA LYS A 123 42.65 -10.75 -20.24
C LYS A 123 43.27 -11.86 -19.40
N PRO A 124 44.45 -12.32 -19.78
CA PRO A 124 45.04 -13.52 -19.19
C PRO A 124 45.54 -13.28 -17.77
N VAL A 125 45.49 -14.39 -17.02
CA VAL A 125 45.94 -14.55 -15.64
C VAL A 125 47.36 -14.10 -15.47
N ALA A 126 47.61 -13.17 -14.55
CA ALA A 126 48.93 -12.90 -13.96
C ALA A 126 48.87 -13.08 -12.43
N GLU A 127 49.86 -13.76 -11.91
CA GLU A 127 50.01 -14.40 -10.62
C GLU A 127 49.90 -13.49 -9.38
N ASP A 128 49.45 -14.10 -8.33
CA ASP A 128 49.42 -13.81 -6.90
C ASP A 128 50.26 -12.68 -6.30
N LYS A 129 49.57 -11.80 -5.57
CA LYS A 129 50.03 -11.22 -4.31
C LYS A 129 48.85 -11.06 -3.35
N PRO A 130 48.95 -11.45 -2.06
CA PRO A 130 47.86 -11.37 -1.12
C PRO A 130 47.63 -9.92 -0.66
N ASN A 131 46.58 -9.28 -1.14
CA ASN A 131 46.08 -8.01 -0.62
C ASN A 131 45.02 -8.28 0.44
N LEU A 132 45.33 -8.04 1.72
CA LEU A 132 44.35 -7.98 2.80
C LEU A 132 43.24 -6.96 2.44
N PRO A 133 41.98 -7.31 2.54
CA PRO A 133 40.91 -6.35 2.36
C PRO A 133 40.84 -5.46 3.60
N ARG A 134 41.20 -4.21 3.49
CA ARG A 134 40.79 -3.16 4.43
C ARG A 134 39.26 -3.08 4.36
N SER A 135 38.57 -3.68 5.32
CA SER A 135 37.16 -3.49 5.54
C SER A 135 36.88 -2.06 6.00
N LYS A 136 36.62 -1.17 5.05
CA LYS A 136 35.84 0.02 5.37
C LYS A 136 34.42 -0.46 5.62
N ALA A 137 34.03 -0.58 6.89
CA ALA A 137 32.64 -0.74 7.28
C ALA A 137 31.83 0.39 6.57
N PRO A 138 30.80 0.05 5.79
CA PRO A 138 29.95 1.08 5.22
C PRO A 138 29.29 1.78 6.40
N SER A 139 29.55 3.07 6.56
CA SER A 139 28.82 3.93 7.48
C SER A 139 27.38 3.94 6.98
N LEU A 140 26.52 3.14 7.60
CA LEU A 140 25.09 3.15 7.38
C LEU A 140 24.56 4.49 7.89
N LYS A 141 24.58 5.51 7.03
CA LYS A 141 23.72 6.67 7.24
C LYS A 141 22.29 6.13 7.21
N PRO A 142 21.48 6.36 8.25
CA PRO A 142 20.09 5.91 8.23
C PRO A 142 19.41 6.56 7.02
N GLY A 143 19.11 5.75 6.01
CA GLY A 143 18.40 6.21 4.82
C GLY A 143 16.96 6.58 5.19
N ARG A 144 16.39 7.57 4.50
CA ARG A 144 14.95 7.88 4.60
C ARG A 144 14.15 6.63 4.22
N ALA A 145 13.09 6.30 4.98
CA ALA A 145 12.15 5.27 4.60
C ALA A 145 11.57 5.54 3.20
N SER A 146 11.12 4.52 2.49
CA SER A 146 10.51 4.65 1.16
C SER A 146 9.15 3.95 1.17
N THR A 147 8.23 4.45 0.35
CA THR A 147 6.87 3.89 0.19
C THR A 147 6.63 3.41 -1.24
N GLY A 148 5.69 2.51 -1.42
CA GLY A 148 5.30 2.08 -2.76
C GLY A 148 4.21 2.94 -3.39
N LEU A 149 3.62 2.42 -4.47
CA LEU A 149 2.60 3.16 -5.22
C LEU A 149 1.31 3.38 -4.43
N LEU A 150 0.96 2.46 -3.53
CA LEU A 150 -0.22 2.62 -2.68
C LEU A 150 -0.09 3.86 -1.76
N GLY A 151 1.07 4.04 -1.12
CA GLY A 151 1.31 5.21 -0.30
C GLY A 151 1.32 6.53 -1.10
N LEU A 152 1.84 6.51 -2.34
CA LEU A 152 1.69 7.65 -3.25
C LEU A 152 0.21 7.93 -3.54
N GLY A 153 -0.59 6.89 -3.77
CA GLY A 153 -2.01 7.03 -4.01
C GLY A 153 -2.77 7.63 -2.84
N HIS A 154 -2.48 7.17 -1.64
CA HIS A 154 -3.04 7.75 -0.42
C HIS A 154 -2.63 9.22 -0.26
N ALA A 155 -1.37 9.57 -0.53
CA ALA A 155 -0.91 10.96 -0.49
C ALA A 155 -1.66 11.85 -1.51
N LEU A 156 -1.86 11.36 -2.73
CA LEU A 156 -2.64 12.07 -3.76
C LEU A 156 -4.10 12.23 -3.37
N ILE A 157 -4.76 11.18 -2.86
CA ILE A 157 -6.15 11.20 -2.40
C ILE A 157 -6.31 12.17 -1.24
N GLN A 158 -5.42 12.14 -0.27
CA GLN A 158 -5.45 13.05 0.88
C GLN A 158 -5.24 14.50 0.45
N LYS A 159 -4.26 14.77 -0.43
CA LYS A 159 -4.01 16.12 -0.94
C LYS A 159 -5.15 16.63 -1.82
N ALA A 160 -5.83 15.73 -2.54
CA ALA A 160 -7.03 16.04 -3.31
C ALA A 160 -8.29 16.17 -2.45
N GLN A 161 -8.21 15.95 -1.13
CA GLN A 161 -9.34 15.94 -0.19
C GLN A 161 -10.45 14.93 -0.58
N LEU A 162 -10.10 13.86 -1.28
CA LEU A 162 -11.07 12.83 -1.68
C LEU A 162 -11.44 11.90 -0.53
N ASN A 163 -10.62 11.84 0.52
CA ASN A 163 -10.90 11.12 1.75
C ASN A 163 -11.82 11.91 2.73
N VAL A 164 -12.22 13.12 2.38
CA VAL A 164 -13.09 13.98 3.20
C VAL A 164 -14.43 14.14 2.51
N TRP A 165 -15.54 14.07 3.24
CA TRP A 165 -16.88 14.33 2.77
C TRP A 165 -17.52 15.46 3.55
N GLN A 166 -18.16 16.38 2.83
CA GLN A 166 -18.88 17.52 3.41
C GLN A 166 -20.38 17.39 3.13
N PRO A 167 -21.24 17.77 4.09
CA PRO A 167 -22.70 17.58 3.99
C PRO A 167 -23.36 18.37 2.85
N GLN A 168 -22.71 19.40 2.33
CA GLN A 168 -23.18 20.20 1.19
C GLN A 168 -22.95 19.49 -0.15
N GLN A 169 -22.11 18.46 -0.18
CA GLN A 169 -21.86 17.67 -1.38
C GLN A 169 -23.03 16.71 -1.60
N SER A 170 -23.67 16.76 -2.75
CA SER A 170 -24.69 15.78 -3.16
C SER A 170 -24.06 14.60 -3.88
N GLU A 171 -23.11 14.88 -4.76
CA GLU A 171 -22.37 13.91 -5.56
C GLU A 171 -20.94 14.39 -5.79
N ARG A 172 -20.08 13.42 -6.07
CA ARG A 172 -18.71 13.68 -6.49
C ARG A 172 -18.50 13.06 -7.88
N PRO A 173 -18.70 13.84 -8.96
CA PRO A 173 -18.56 13.34 -10.33
C PRO A 173 -17.15 12.83 -10.60
N PHE A 174 -17.02 11.80 -11.44
CA PHE A 174 -15.72 11.24 -11.86
C PHE A 174 -14.78 12.34 -12.38
N ALA A 175 -15.27 13.22 -13.24
CA ALA A 175 -14.48 14.31 -13.80
C ALA A 175 -13.93 15.27 -12.74
N ALA A 176 -14.73 15.61 -11.72
CA ALA A 176 -14.30 16.47 -10.63
C ALA A 176 -13.22 15.80 -9.78
N SER A 177 -13.41 14.52 -9.44
CA SER A 177 -12.47 13.74 -8.64
C SER A 177 -11.11 13.57 -9.33
N THR A 178 -11.12 13.24 -10.62
CA THR A 178 -9.88 13.07 -11.39
C THR A 178 -9.14 14.38 -11.62
N ARG A 179 -9.85 15.50 -11.80
CA ARG A 179 -9.24 16.84 -11.83
C ARG A 179 -8.65 17.24 -10.47
N ALA A 180 -9.32 16.90 -9.36
CA ALA A 180 -8.78 17.14 -8.03
C ALA A 180 -7.46 16.38 -7.81
N LEU A 181 -7.37 15.10 -8.23
CA LEU A 181 -6.12 14.33 -8.22
C LEU A 181 -5.04 14.98 -9.09
N ALA A 182 -5.39 15.45 -10.30
CA ALA A 182 -4.45 16.12 -11.19
C ALA A 182 -3.91 17.43 -10.58
N LYS A 183 -4.77 18.21 -9.91
CA LYS A 183 -4.36 19.39 -9.17
C LYS A 183 -3.45 19.05 -8.00
N ALA A 184 -3.81 18.04 -7.20
CA ALA A 184 -3.00 17.57 -6.08
C ALA A 184 -1.60 17.13 -6.52
N ALA A 185 -1.46 16.51 -7.68
CA ALA A 185 -0.19 16.06 -8.23
C ALA A 185 0.82 17.19 -8.48
N GLN A 186 0.38 18.45 -8.60
CA GLN A 186 1.27 19.60 -8.75
C GLN A 186 2.04 19.91 -7.47
N THR A 187 1.47 19.57 -6.31
CA THR A 187 2.04 19.84 -4.98
C THR A 187 2.60 18.60 -4.31
N VAL A 188 2.41 17.42 -4.91
CA VAL A 188 3.08 16.19 -4.50
C VAL A 188 4.38 16.05 -5.29
N THR A 189 5.51 15.94 -4.59
CA THR A 189 6.83 15.85 -5.19
C THR A 189 7.46 14.49 -4.91
N LEU A 190 8.26 14.01 -5.85
CA LEU A 190 9.15 12.86 -5.70
C LEU A 190 10.53 13.31 -5.18
N GLU A 191 11.44 12.37 -4.99
CA GLU A 191 12.83 12.69 -4.68
C GLU A 191 13.38 13.76 -5.65
N LYS A 192 14.23 14.64 -5.13
CA LYS A 192 14.79 15.82 -5.84
C LYS A 192 13.74 16.89 -6.17
N GLN A 193 12.63 16.93 -5.42
CA GLN A 193 11.56 17.94 -5.56
C GLN A 193 10.90 17.97 -6.96
N GLN A 194 10.95 16.88 -7.70
CA GLN A 194 10.26 16.79 -8.99
C GLN A 194 8.75 16.61 -8.75
N PRO A 195 7.88 17.47 -9.30
CA PRO A 195 6.43 17.29 -9.20
C PRO A 195 6.01 15.94 -9.79
N VAL A 196 5.15 15.21 -9.08
CA VAL A 196 4.58 13.95 -9.59
C VAL A 196 3.86 14.18 -10.91
N ALA A 197 3.26 15.35 -11.08
CA ALA A 197 2.55 15.76 -12.29
C ALA A 197 3.38 15.63 -13.58
N GLU A 198 4.72 15.75 -13.52
CA GLU A 198 5.59 15.58 -14.68
C GLU A 198 5.62 14.13 -15.19
N ARG A 199 5.34 13.16 -14.33
CA ARG A 199 5.33 11.73 -14.64
C ARG A 199 3.94 11.13 -14.62
N LEU A 200 2.96 11.85 -14.09
CA LEU A 200 1.62 11.35 -13.84
C LEU A 200 0.73 11.49 -15.07
N VAL A 201 -0.01 10.43 -15.34
CA VAL A 201 -1.14 10.38 -16.26
C VAL A 201 -2.36 9.96 -15.45
N ILE A 202 -3.35 10.83 -15.35
CA ILE A 202 -4.66 10.50 -14.77
C ILE A 202 -5.64 10.40 -15.91
N THR A 203 -6.49 9.34 -15.91
CA THR A 203 -7.52 9.20 -16.96
C THR A 203 -8.62 10.24 -16.75
N LEU A 204 -8.52 11.36 -17.44
CA LEU A 204 -9.42 12.50 -17.33
C LEU A 204 -10.65 12.36 -18.25
N ARG A 205 -11.78 12.87 -17.77
CA ARG A 205 -13.00 13.01 -18.59
C ARG A 205 -13.01 14.39 -19.24
N GLU A 206 -13.04 14.37 -20.56
CA GLU A 206 -13.18 15.56 -21.42
C GLU A 206 -14.58 15.63 -22.04
N ARG A 207 -14.75 16.40 -23.10
CA ARG A 207 -16.05 16.71 -23.72
C ARG A 207 -16.90 15.46 -24.04
N ASN A 208 -16.29 14.45 -24.61
CA ASN A 208 -16.93 13.17 -24.92
C ASN A 208 -15.97 12.00 -24.67
N LEU A 209 -16.45 10.78 -24.87
CA LEU A 209 -15.67 9.57 -24.64
C LEU A 209 -14.45 9.48 -25.54
N GLU A 210 -14.63 9.66 -26.83
CA GLU A 210 -13.57 9.54 -27.85
C GLU A 210 -12.46 10.57 -27.61
N HIS A 211 -12.82 11.83 -27.40
CA HIS A 211 -11.86 12.89 -27.10
C HIS A 211 -11.09 12.62 -25.80
N SER A 212 -11.77 12.11 -24.78
CA SER A 212 -11.11 11.68 -23.52
C SER A 212 -10.07 10.59 -23.77
N GLN A 213 -10.42 9.60 -24.58
CA GLN A 213 -9.50 8.49 -24.92
C GLN A 213 -8.27 8.97 -25.70
N VAL A 214 -8.46 9.86 -26.65
CA VAL A 214 -7.36 10.44 -27.46
C VAL A 214 -6.41 11.24 -26.57
N ILE A 215 -6.93 12.12 -25.70
CA ILE A 215 -6.09 12.94 -24.81
C ILE A 215 -5.33 12.07 -23.81
N ASN A 216 -6.01 11.11 -23.17
CA ASN A 216 -5.38 10.26 -22.18
C ASN A 216 -4.29 9.37 -22.82
N LEU A 217 -4.52 8.85 -24.01
CA LEU A 217 -3.51 8.10 -24.75
C LEU A 217 -2.32 8.98 -25.15
N ALA A 218 -2.56 10.18 -25.68
CA ALA A 218 -1.50 11.12 -26.02
C ALA A 218 -0.65 11.51 -24.79
N ALA A 219 -1.28 11.75 -23.65
CA ALA A 219 -0.57 12.00 -22.39
C ALA A 219 0.31 10.81 -21.98
N LEU A 220 -0.20 9.57 -22.09
CA LEU A 220 0.57 8.37 -21.78
C LEU A 220 1.76 8.20 -22.74
N GLN A 221 1.55 8.36 -24.03
CA GLN A 221 2.60 8.31 -25.04
C GLN A 221 3.70 9.35 -24.79
N THR A 222 3.32 10.59 -24.49
CA THR A 222 4.26 11.67 -24.16
C THR A 222 5.10 11.33 -22.92
N ARG A 223 4.47 10.83 -21.83
CA ARG A 223 5.19 10.50 -20.59
C ARG A 223 6.08 9.26 -20.71
N THR A 224 5.81 8.40 -21.70
CA THR A 224 6.58 7.17 -21.98
C THR A 224 7.39 7.26 -23.28
N ALA A 225 7.52 8.43 -23.87
CA ALA A 225 8.30 8.64 -25.11
C ALA A 225 9.77 8.19 -24.97
N ASN A 226 10.36 8.40 -23.81
CA ASN A 226 11.65 7.82 -23.48
C ASN A 226 11.45 6.40 -22.90
N PRO A 227 11.89 5.32 -23.62
CA PRO A 227 11.70 3.94 -23.18
C PRO A 227 12.35 3.59 -21.83
N GLN A 228 13.31 4.41 -21.38
CA GLN A 228 13.99 4.26 -20.09
C GLN A 228 13.20 4.89 -18.93
N GLN A 229 12.15 5.63 -19.22
CA GLN A 229 11.38 6.37 -18.22
C GLN A 229 9.96 5.85 -18.12
N ALA A 230 9.52 5.57 -16.89
CA ALA A 230 8.14 5.20 -16.61
C ALA A 230 7.24 6.43 -16.48
N ALA A 231 5.99 6.28 -16.94
CA ALA A 231 4.88 7.09 -16.46
C ALA A 231 4.29 6.47 -15.20
N ILE A 232 3.72 7.29 -14.31
CA ILE A 232 2.81 6.85 -13.27
C ILE A 232 1.39 7.03 -13.81
N VAL A 233 0.59 5.98 -13.87
CA VAL A 233 -0.78 6.04 -14.39
C VAL A 233 -1.77 5.79 -13.29
N VAL A 234 -2.75 6.68 -13.14
CA VAL A 234 -3.87 6.56 -12.19
C VAL A 234 -5.18 6.51 -12.95
N GLY A 235 -5.98 5.49 -12.69
CA GLY A 235 -7.29 5.34 -13.34
C GLY A 235 -8.15 4.26 -12.70
N GLU A 236 -9.47 4.35 -12.90
CA GLU A 236 -10.43 3.33 -12.50
C GLU A 236 -10.30 2.11 -13.42
N ILE A 237 -10.14 0.91 -12.83
CA ILE A 237 -10.13 -0.34 -13.59
C ILE A 237 -11.57 -0.70 -13.98
N MET A 238 -11.80 -0.86 -15.26
CA MET A 238 -13.08 -1.31 -15.80
C MET A 238 -13.10 -2.82 -16.02
N GLU A 239 -11.93 -3.39 -16.31
CA GLU A 239 -11.80 -4.79 -16.65
C GLU A 239 -10.37 -5.28 -16.46
N CYS A 240 -10.24 -6.55 -16.04
CA CYS A 240 -8.99 -7.28 -16.01
C CYS A 240 -9.16 -8.60 -16.77
N ARG A 241 -8.30 -8.86 -17.75
CA ARG A 241 -8.35 -10.08 -18.59
C ARG A 241 -7.01 -10.79 -18.62
N ASN A 242 -7.04 -12.11 -18.74
CA ASN A 242 -5.85 -12.89 -19.07
C ASN A 242 -5.34 -12.53 -20.48
N ALA A 243 -4.04 -12.39 -20.62
CA ALA A 243 -3.44 -12.19 -21.92
C ALA A 243 -3.44 -13.50 -22.73
N THR A 244 -3.77 -13.42 -24.01
CA THR A 244 -3.80 -14.59 -24.90
C THR A 244 -2.40 -14.99 -25.40
N LYS A 245 -1.46 -14.04 -25.46
CA LYS A 245 -0.13 -14.26 -26.06
C LYS A 245 0.94 -14.68 -25.05
N VAL A 246 0.79 -14.31 -23.78
CA VAL A 246 1.77 -14.61 -22.72
C VAL A 246 1.01 -15.13 -21.51
N GLU A 247 1.15 -16.43 -21.25
CA GLU A 247 0.52 -17.10 -20.12
C GLU A 247 0.90 -16.44 -18.80
N GLY A 248 -0.08 -16.27 -17.89
CA GLY A 248 0.11 -15.63 -16.60
C GLY A 248 0.24 -14.10 -16.62
N SER A 249 0.13 -13.48 -17.81
CA SER A 249 0.03 -12.02 -17.94
C SER A 249 -1.42 -11.56 -17.84
N LEU A 250 -1.64 -10.35 -17.28
CA LEU A 250 -2.95 -9.71 -17.19
C LEU A 250 -2.96 -8.41 -17.99
N GLY A 251 -4.09 -8.14 -18.65
CA GLY A 251 -4.37 -6.87 -19.30
C GLY A 251 -5.39 -6.07 -18.47
N LEU A 252 -5.01 -4.87 -18.06
CA LEU A 252 -5.92 -3.94 -17.38
C LEU A 252 -6.49 -2.94 -18.36
N LYS A 253 -7.81 -2.83 -18.41
CA LYS A 253 -8.53 -1.76 -19.12
C LYS A 253 -8.92 -0.69 -18.14
N LEU A 254 -8.33 0.49 -18.28
CA LEU A 254 -8.69 1.64 -17.48
C LEU A 254 -9.81 2.45 -18.15
N LYS A 255 -10.63 3.06 -17.33
CA LYS A 255 -11.70 3.97 -17.78
C LYS A 255 -11.08 5.14 -18.55
N LEU A 256 -11.65 5.46 -19.71
CA LEU A 256 -11.21 6.55 -20.59
C LEU A 256 -9.79 6.37 -21.17
N LEU A 257 -9.26 5.15 -21.16
CA LEU A 257 -8.04 4.78 -21.87
C LEU A 257 -8.37 3.62 -22.81
N ASN A 258 -8.15 3.79 -24.11
CA ASN A 258 -8.54 2.82 -25.15
C ASN A 258 -7.46 1.76 -25.44
N VAL A 259 -6.37 1.76 -24.69
CA VAL A 259 -5.31 0.76 -24.79
C VAL A 259 -5.17 0.00 -23.47
N PRO A 260 -4.90 -1.31 -23.47
CA PRO A 260 -4.65 -2.07 -22.25
C PRO A 260 -3.26 -1.77 -21.70
N LEU A 261 -3.15 -1.84 -20.37
CA LEU A 261 -1.89 -1.88 -19.65
C LEU A 261 -1.56 -3.33 -19.30
N TRP A 262 -0.43 -3.83 -19.77
CA TRP A 262 -0.05 -5.23 -19.61
C TRP A 262 0.82 -5.46 -18.38
N LEU A 263 0.36 -6.34 -17.48
CA LEU A 263 1.12 -6.84 -16.34
C LEU A 263 1.86 -8.11 -16.77
N PRO A 264 3.20 -8.12 -16.83
CA PRO A 264 3.96 -9.35 -17.02
C PRO A 264 3.71 -10.37 -15.89
N PRO A 265 3.96 -11.68 -16.08
CA PRO A 265 3.63 -12.71 -15.13
C PRO A 265 4.12 -12.46 -13.70
N PRO A 266 5.35 -11.95 -13.45
CA PRO A 266 5.80 -11.64 -12.10
C PRO A 266 4.99 -10.53 -11.43
N VAL A 267 4.64 -9.48 -12.19
CA VAL A 267 3.84 -8.34 -11.70
C VAL A 267 2.39 -8.76 -11.50
N ALA A 268 1.82 -9.52 -12.43
CA ALA A 268 0.47 -10.07 -12.33
C ALA A 268 0.32 -10.94 -11.07
N ARG A 269 1.25 -11.86 -10.84
CA ARG A 269 1.28 -12.73 -9.65
C ARG A 269 1.39 -11.92 -8.36
N LYS A 270 2.28 -10.92 -8.33
CA LYS A 270 2.42 -10.01 -7.19
C LYS A 270 1.09 -9.30 -6.92
N ALA A 271 0.48 -8.72 -7.95
CA ALA A 271 -0.79 -7.99 -7.86
C ALA A 271 -1.92 -8.89 -7.36
N THR A 272 -2.07 -10.10 -7.91
CA THR A 272 -3.11 -11.05 -7.50
C THR A 272 -2.91 -11.52 -6.05
N ASN A 273 -1.67 -11.75 -5.62
CA ASN A 273 -1.39 -12.13 -4.24
C ASN A 273 -1.69 -11.01 -3.24
N SER A 274 -1.43 -9.74 -3.62
CA SER A 274 -1.62 -8.59 -2.72
C SER A 274 -3.04 -8.04 -2.75
N PHE A 275 -3.72 -8.12 -3.88
CA PHE A 275 -5.00 -7.44 -4.13
C PHE A 275 -6.08 -8.36 -4.71
N GLY A 276 -5.96 -9.70 -4.54
CA GLY A 276 -6.86 -10.68 -5.18
C GLY A 276 -8.33 -10.36 -5.03
N GLN A 277 -8.76 -10.01 -3.82
CA GLN A 277 -10.17 -9.64 -3.56
C GLN A 277 -10.61 -8.40 -4.36
N LEU A 278 -9.70 -7.44 -4.61
CA LEU A 278 -10.05 -6.23 -5.35
C LEU A 278 -10.27 -6.51 -6.85
N PHE A 279 -9.58 -7.51 -7.39
CA PHE A 279 -9.83 -7.94 -8.78
C PHE A 279 -11.24 -8.52 -8.96
N ASP A 280 -11.77 -9.23 -7.95
CA ASP A 280 -13.13 -9.78 -7.95
C ASP A 280 -14.21 -8.70 -7.78
N GLU A 281 -13.82 -7.51 -7.41
CA GLU A 281 -14.70 -6.36 -7.20
C GLU A 281 -14.73 -5.39 -8.38
N ILE A 282 -13.88 -5.60 -9.40
CA ILE A 282 -13.87 -4.77 -10.60
C ILE A 282 -15.24 -4.80 -11.28
N GLY A 283 -15.76 -3.63 -11.61
CA GLY A 283 -17.06 -3.47 -12.28
C GLY A 283 -18.28 -3.49 -11.38
N LYS A 284 -18.13 -3.70 -10.06
CA LYS A 284 -19.28 -3.59 -9.12
C LYS A 284 -19.80 -2.14 -9.09
N PRO A 285 -21.15 -1.98 -9.07
CA PRO A 285 -21.75 -0.65 -9.24
C PRO A 285 -21.62 0.28 -8.04
N ASP A 286 -21.41 -0.27 -6.84
CA ASP A 286 -21.35 0.45 -5.57
C ASP A 286 -19.96 0.98 -5.20
N ARG A 287 -18.93 0.55 -5.95
CA ARG A 287 -17.54 0.88 -5.64
C ARG A 287 -16.71 1.09 -6.90
N ARG A 288 -15.48 1.58 -6.70
CA ARG A 288 -14.48 1.73 -7.75
C ARG A 288 -13.17 1.12 -7.28
N ILE A 289 -12.44 0.52 -8.22
CA ILE A 289 -11.06 0.07 -7.98
C ILE A 289 -10.15 0.99 -8.79
N LEU A 290 -9.37 1.79 -8.09
CA LEU A 290 -8.39 2.67 -8.69
C LEU A 290 -7.05 1.95 -8.75
N ALA A 291 -6.44 1.92 -9.93
CA ALA A 291 -5.07 1.47 -10.10
C ALA A 291 -4.13 2.67 -10.06
N ILE A 292 -3.00 2.49 -9.39
CA ILE A 292 -1.82 3.32 -9.51
C ILE A 292 -0.71 2.42 -10.02
N THR A 293 -0.19 2.70 -11.20
CA THR A 293 0.76 1.84 -11.87
C THR A 293 1.97 2.62 -12.38
N THR A 294 3.13 1.98 -12.43
CA THR A 294 4.26 2.46 -13.21
C THR A 294 4.29 1.74 -14.54
N VAL A 295 4.32 2.52 -15.63
CA VAL A 295 4.15 2.03 -17.00
C VAL A 295 5.32 2.46 -17.86
N PHE A 296 5.92 1.52 -18.57
CA PHE A 296 6.89 1.76 -19.63
C PHE A 296 6.27 1.46 -21.00
N HIS A 297 6.70 2.17 -22.02
CA HIS A 297 6.37 1.81 -23.41
C HIS A 297 7.42 0.87 -23.98
N ASN A 298 6.98 -0.28 -24.48
CA ASN A 298 7.83 -1.27 -25.15
C ASN A 298 7.40 -1.38 -26.62
N LYS A 299 7.92 -0.50 -27.46
CA LYS A 299 7.67 -0.43 -28.93
C LYS A 299 6.20 -0.58 -29.34
N THR A 300 5.50 -1.61 -28.88
CA THR A 300 4.14 -1.97 -29.29
C THR A 300 3.11 -1.96 -28.18
N SER A 301 3.53 -1.89 -26.92
CA SER A 301 2.61 -2.05 -25.77
C SER A 301 3.06 -1.28 -24.54
N PHE A 302 2.10 -0.95 -23.70
CA PHE A 302 2.32 -0.34 -22.41
C PHE A 302 2.44 -1.42 -21.35
N VAL A 303 3.60 -1.52 -20.72
CA VAL A 303 3.96 -2.59 -19.78
C VAL A 303 4.08 -2.04 -18.37
N VAL A 304 3.32 -2.63 -17.46
CA VAL A 304 3.32 -2.30 -16.03
C VAL A 304 4.52 -2.94 -15.36
N SER A 305 5.28 -2.16 -14.60
CA SER A 305 6.40 -2.66 -13.80
C SER A 305 6.06 -2.77 -12.30
N ASP A 306 5.08 -2.00 -11.83
CA ASP A 306 4.57 -2.08 -10.47
C ASP A 306 3.15 -1.54 -10.39
N ILE A 307 2.36 -1.99 -9.39
CA ILE A 307 0.94 -1.65 -9.23
C ILE A 307 0.54 -1.58 -7.76
N GLY A 308 -0.28 -0.58 -7.43
CA GLY A 308 -1.08 -0.51 -6.21
C GLY A 308 -2.55 -0.36 -6.57
N LEU A 309 -3.43 -0.96 -5.78
CA LEU A 309 -4.88 -0.85 -5.96
C LEU A 309 -5.53 -0.22 -4.72
N ILE A 310 -6.44 0.70 -4.94
CA ILE A 310 -7.24 1.36 -3.90
C ILE A 310 -8.72 1.14 -4.19
N ARG A 311 -9.42 0.54 -3.22
CA ARG A 311 -10.87 0.49 -3.23
C ARG A 311 -11.44 1.82 -2.76
N THR A 312 -12.45 2.33 -3.44
CA THR A 312 -13.24 3.47 -2.99
C THR A 312 -14.74 3.19 -3.15
N ASN A 313 -15.59 3.91 -2.43
CA ASN A 313 -16.99 3.95 -2.78
C ASN A 313 -17.20 4.78 -4.07
N ARG A 314 -18.46 4.93 -4.52
CA ARG A 314 -18.79 5.71 -5.74
C ARG A 314 -18.34 7.17 -5.65
N GLN A 315 -18.23 7.73 -4.46
CA GLN A 315 -17.84 9.11 -4.19
C GLN A 315 -16.33 9.30 -4.00
N PHE A 316 -15.52 8.28 -4.35
CA PHE A 316 -14.06 8.27 -4.21
C PHE A 316 -13.53 8.32 -2.78
N ILE A 317 -14.37 8.03 -1.77
CA ILE A 317 -13.89 7.84 -0.40
C ILE A 317 -13.16 6.49 -0.34
N PRO A 318 -11.90 6.44 0.06
CA PRO A 318 -11.18 5.18 0.27
C PRO A 318 -11.86 4.31 1.33
N ILE A 319 -11.89 3.01 1.11
CA ILE A 319 -12.48 2.03 2.01
C ILE A 319 -11.65 0.75 2.02
N ASP A 320 -11.51 0.11 3.17
CA ASP A 320 -10.70 -1.10 3.32
C ASP A 320 -11.56 -2.39 3.33
N SER A 321 -12.85 -2.26 3.68
CA SER A 321 -13.78 -3.39 3.74
C SER A 321 -15.15 -3.07 3.14
N SER A 322 -15.95 -4.14 2.88
CA SER A 322 -17.35 -3.98 2.46
C SER A 322 -18.24 -3.43 3.58
N TYR A 323 -17.85 -3.58 4.83
CA TYR A 323 -18.55 -3.00 5.97
C TYR A 323 -18.31 -1.50 6.08
N GLU A 324 -17.06 -1.06 5.89
CA GLU A 324 -16.75 0.37 5.80
C GLU A 324 -17.47 1.04 4.63
N LEU A 325 -17.64 0.33 3.49
CA LEU A 325 -18.44 0.83 2.37
C LEU A 325 -19.86 1.18 2.82
N GLN A 326 -20.52 0.28 3.55
CA GLN A 326 -21.88 0.49 4.04
C GLN A 326 -21.95 1.70 4.99
N VAL A 327 -20.97 1.84 5.89
CA VAL A 327 -20.89 2.97 6.82
C VAL A 327 -20.68 4.29 6.06
N ALA A 328 -19.71 4.33 5.12
CA ALA A 328 -19.44 5.52 4.32
C ALA A 328 -20.65 5.96 3.51
N ASP A 329 -21.34 5.02 2.87
CA ASP A 329 -22.52 5.33 2.04
C ASP A 329 -23.71 5.78 2.91
N LYS A 330 -23.89 5.20 4.12
CA LYS A 330 -24.91 5.66 5.08
C LYS A 330 -24.58 7.08 5.60
N LEU A 331 -23.31 7.37 5.92
CA LEU A 331 -22.88 8.72 6.31
C LEU A 331 -23.16 9.76 5.22
N ILE A 332 -22.92 9.40 3.97
CA ILE A 332 -23.24 10.26 2.81
C ILE A 332 -24.75 10.47 2.69
N ALA A 333 -25.54 9.39 2.76
CA ALA A 333 -27.00 9.47 2.67
C ALA A 333 -27.62 10.33 3.78
N GLU A 334 -27.06 10.28 4.99
CA GLU A 334 -27.48 11.10 6.14
C GLU A 334 -26.85 12.50 6.14
N ARG A 335 -26.13 12.86 5.08
CA ARG A 335 -25.46 14.17 4.93
C ARG A 335 -24.56 14.53 6.12
N ARG A 336 -23.72 13.57 6.53
CA ARG A 336 -22.76 13.74 7.62
C ARG A 336 -21.43 14.29 7.09
N ALA A 337 -20.75 15.11 7.91
CA ALA A 337 -19.38 15.53 7.63
C ALA A 337 -18.41 14.52 8.23
N PHE A 338 -17.59 13.88 7.41
CA PHE A 338 -16.63 12.88 7.89
C PHE A 338 -15.38 12.82 7.03
N SER A 339 -14.35 12.15 7.56
CA SER A 339 -13.16 11.80 6.80
C SER A 339 -12.72 10.36 7.05
N LYS A 340 -12.07 9.74 6.06
CA LYS A 340 -11.32 8.50 6.17
C LYS A 340 -9.86 8.87 6.40
N PRO A 341 -9.28 8.67 7.60
CA PRO A 341 -7.85 8.85 7.83
C PRO A 341 -7.05 7.84 6.99
N LEU A 342 -5.97 8.30 6.34
CA LEU A 342 -5.10 7.47 5.50
C LEU A 342 -3.69 7.34 6.09
N LYS A 343 -3.44 8.03 7.20
CA LYS A 343 -2.19 7.97 7.97
C LYS A 343 -2.49 8.28 9.42
N LEU A 344 -1.64 7.81 10.31
CA LEU A 344 -1.64 8.27 11.70
C LEU A 344 -1.14 9.72 11.73
N ASP A 345 -1.99 10.63 12.13
CA ASP A 345 -1.59 11.96 12.58
C ASP A 345 -1.22 11.82 14.06
N GLY A 346 -0.08 12.37 14.48
CA GLY A 346 0.61 12.06 15.73
C GLY A 346 -0.17 12.21 17.05
N GLU A 347 -1.46 12.54 17.00
CA GLU A 347 -2.35 12.68 18.16
C GLU A 347 -3.03 11.35 18.56
N LEU A 348 -3.19 10.41 17.63
CA LEU A 348 -3.83 9.12 17.88
C LEU A 348 -2.82 7.98 17.81
N ARG A 349 -2.91 7.06 18.78
CA ARG A 349 -2.12 5.82 18.77
C ARG A 349 -2.61 4.83 17.69
N TYR A 350 -3.90 4.85 17.39
CA TYR A 350 -4.55 3.95 16.42
C TYR A 350 -5.15 4.75 15.27
N LEU A 351 -5.09 4.20 14.07
CA LEU A 351 -5.77 4.75 12.89
C LEU A 351 -7.24 4.36 12.95
N PRO A 352 -8.19 5.31 13.05
CA PRO A 352 -9.60 4.99 13.02
C PRO A 352 -10.10 4.74 11.60
N ASP A 353 -11.20 3.99 11.46
CA ASP A 353 -11.82 3.78 10.16
C ASP A 353 -12.41 5.07 9.60
N PHE A 354 -13.09 5.86 10.45
CA PHE A 354 -13.55 7.20 10.07
C PHE A 354 -13.46 8.18 11.24
N LEU A 355 -13.45 9.48 10.91
CA LEU A 355 -13.65 10.58 11.83
C LEU A 355 -14.91 11.34 11.44
N LEU A 356 -15.86 11.46 12.34
CA LEU A 356 -17.10 12.22 12.18
C LEU A 356 -16.88 13.63 12.73
N HIS A 357 -17.13 14.66 11.92
CA HIS A 357 -16.74 16.04 12.21
C HIS A 357 -17.92 16.96 12.58
N ASP A 358 -19.15 16.53 12.36
CA ASP A 358 -20.36 17.35 12.55
C ASP A 358 -21.06 17.10 13.91
N CYS A 359 -20.28 16.78 14.91
CA CYS A 359 -20.69 16.68 16.32
C CYS A 359 -19.97 17.76 17.12
N GLN A 360 -20.41 18.02 18.36
CA GLN A 360 -19.80 18.99 19.25
C GLN A 360 -18.27 18.81 19.39
N VAL A 361 -17.82 17.57 19.41
CA VAL A 361 -16.42 17.16 19.28
C VAL A 361 -16.33 16.08 18.21
N PRO A 362 -15.18 15.95 17.49
CA PRO A 362 -15.01 14.87 16.53
C PRO A 362 -15.14 13.49 17.17
N TRP A 363 -15.86 12.59 16.55
CA TRP A 363 -16.01 11.19 16.98
C TRP A 363 -15.15 10.27 16.13
N VAL A 364 -14.42 9.40 16.80
CA VAL A 364 -13.79 8.24 16.16
C VAL A 364 -14.88 7.23 15.82
N MET A 365 -14.78 6.60 14.65
CA MET A 365 -15.70 5.57 14.21
C MET A 365 -14.91 4.30 13.85
N GLU A 366 -15.36 3.17 14.38
CA GLU A 366 -14.72 1.86 14.22
C GLU A 366 -15.70 0.81 13.71
N VAL A 367 -15.27 0.01 12.75
CA VAL A 367 -16.03 -1.06 12.11
C VAL A 367 -15.33 -2.40 12.35
N PHE A 368 -15.84 -3.21 13.27
CA PHE A 368 -15.24 -4.47 13.68
C PHE A 368 -15.83 -5.65 12.92
N GLY A 369 -15.28 -5.95 11.75
CA GLY A 369 -15.80 -7.00 10.86
C GLY A 369 -15.37 -8.43 11.18
N ILE A 370 -14.40 -8.65 12.08
CA ILE A 370 -13.84 -9.97 12.40
C ILE A 370 -14.24 -10.37 13.81
N THR A 371 -14.90 -11.53 13.97
CA THR A 371 -15.41 -11.99 15.27
C THR A 371 -14.75 -13.27 15.80
N ASN A 372 -14.15 -14.08 14.92
CA ASN A 372 -13.66 -15.42 15.27
C ASN A 372 -12.15 -15.48 15.48
N ASP A 373 -11.51 -14.37 15.86
CA ASP A 373 -10.08 -14.31 16.14
C ASP A 373 -9.87 -13.66 17.51
N ASP A 374 -9.45 -14.47 18.51
CA ASP A 374 -9.26 -14.03 19.89
C ASP A 374 -8.26 -12.87 20.00
N LYS A 375 -7.24 -12.86 19.15
CA LYS A 375 -6.22 -11.82 19.13
C LYS A 375 -6.76 -10.51 18.56
N TYR A 376 -7.60 -10.61 17.53
CA TYR A 376 -8.33 -9.45 17.02
C TYR A 376 -9.27 -8.87 18.09
N GLN A 377 -9.97 -9.72 18.84
CA GLN A 377 -10.83 -9.27 19.94
C GLN A 377 -10.03 -8.61 21.07
N ALA A 378 -8.87 -9.15 21.44
CA ALA A 378 -7.99 -8.52 22.41
C ALA A 378 -7.52 -7.14 21.94
N HIS A 379 -7.09 -7.02 20.67
CA HIS A 379 -6.69 -5.73 20.09
C HIS A 379 -7.84 -4.72 20.00
N LYS A 380 -9.05 -5.17 19.63
CA LYS A 380 -10.26 -4.35 19.68
C LYS A 380 -10.50 -3.79 21.07
N LEU A 381 -10.43 -4.63 22.11
CA LEU A 381 -10.60 -4.19 23.49
C LEU A 381 -9.53 -3.18 23.93
N GLU A 382 -8.26 -3.41 23.55
CA GLU A 382 -7.15 -2.48 23.82
C GLU A 382 -7.37 -1.12 23.14
N LYS A 383 -7.81 -1.12 21.87
CA LYS A 383 -8.13 0.08 21.10
C LYS A 383 -9.29 0.87 21.73
N LEU A 384 -10.37 0.18 22.10
CA LEU A 384 -11.53 0.80 22.76
C LEU A 384 -11.17 1.30 24.17
N GLN A 385 -10.32 0.58 24.91
CA GLN A 385 -9.83 1.05 26.21
C GLN A 385 -9.00 2.32 26.05
N TYR A 386 -8.11 2.38 25.06
CA TYR A 386 -7.34 3.58 24.76
C TYR A 386 -8.24 4.79 24.51
N TYR A 387 -9.32 4.65 23.72
CA TYR A 387 -10.25 5.77 23.50
C TYR A 387 -10.95 6.22 24.78
N ARG A 388 -11.38 5.28 25.63
CA ARG A 388 -11.98 5.60 26.94
C ARG A 388 -11.00 6.34 27.86
N ASP A 389 -9.78 5.84 27.98
CA ASP A 389 -8.76 6.40 28.87
C ASP A 389 -8.35 7.83 28.48
N HIS A 390 -8.47 8.16 27.19
CA HIS A 390 -8.14 9.48 26.65
C HIS A 390 -9.37 10.38 26.43
N GLY A 391 -10.56 9.95 26.88
CA GLY A 391 -11.78 10.74 26.69
C GLY A 391 -12.18 10.97 25.22
N ILE A 392 -11.73 10.09 24.31
CA ILE A 392 -12.03 10.18 22.89
C ILE A 392 -13.38 9.51 22.62
N PRO A 393 -14.41 10.24 22.16
CA PRO A 393 -15.70 9.64 21.86
C PRO A 393 -15.58 8.71 20.67
N CYS A 394 -16.08 7.48 20.84
CA CYS A 394 -15.99 6.43 19.85
C CYS A 394 -17.37 5.82 19.56
N TRP A 395 -17.78 5.88 18.29
CA TRP A 395 -18.88 5.10 17.76
C TRP A 395 -18.33 3.79 17.19
N GLN A 396 -19.03 2.69 17.41
CA GLN A 396 -18.60 1.39 16.94
C GLN A 396 -19.75 0.62 16.31
N TRP A 397 -19.43 -0.17 15.32
CA TRP A 397 -20.34 -1.13 14.71
C TRP A 397 -19.67 -2.47 14.50
N GLU A 398 -20.38 -3.53 14.90
CA GLU A 398 -19.96 -4.92 14.80
C GLU A 398 -20.98 -5.70 13.96
N PRO A 399 -20.77 -5.87 12.64
CA PRO A 399 -21.74 -6.48 11.72
C PRO A 399 -22.13 -7.90 12.06
N ALA A 400 -21.31 -8.63 12.80
CA ALA A 400 -21.62 -9.99 13.26
C ALA A 400 -22.64 -10.02 14.39
N VAL A 401 -22.67 -8.96 15.20
CA VAL A 401 -23.63 -8.80 16.32
C VAL A 401 -24.86 -8.04 15.84
N ASP A 402 -24.63 -6.86 15.26
CA ASP A 402 -25.70 -5.98 14.78
C ASP A 402 -25.75 -5.99 13.26
N LYS A 403 -26.77 -6.64 12.70
CA LYS A 403 -26.98 -6.70 11.24
C LYS A 403 -27.26 -5.34 10.61
N VAL A 404 -27.74 -4.39 11.40
CA VAL A 404 -28.09 -3.04 10.97
C VAL A 404 -27.12 -2.05 11.58
N ILE A 405 -26.63 -1.13 10.78
CA ILE A 405 -25.77 -0.04 11.28
C ILE A 405 -26.58 0.81 12.26
N SER A 406 -26.13 0.88 13.51
CA SER A 406 -26.72 1.70 14.57
C SER A 406 -26.77 3.19 14.19
N GLY A 407 -27.60 3.98 14.85
CA GLY A 407 -27.66 5.41 14.63
C GLY A 407 -26.31 6.08 14.90
N PHE A 408 -25.98 7.07 14.09
CA PHE A 408 -24.77 7.86 14.30
C PHE A 408 -24.95 8.87 15.43
N PRO A 409 -23.86 9.36 16.06
CA PRO A 409 -23.91 10.43 17.04
C PRO A 409 -24.69 11.65 16.52
N VAL A 410 -25.37 12.36 17.42
CA VAL A 410 -26.22 13.49 17.07
C VAL A 410 -25.40 14.59 16.40
N LYS A 411 -25.92 15.09 15.29
CA LYS A 411 -25.36 16.21 14.56
C LYS A 411 -25.64 17.51 15.33
N THR A 412 -24.64 18.36 15.50
CA THR A 412 -24.77 19.68 16.17
C THR A 412 -24.68 20.83 15.17
#